data_421525daa1db99f8369220903c842707
#
_entry.id   421525daa1db99f8369220903c842707
#
_cell.length_a   1.000
_cell.length_b   1.000
_cell.length_c   1.000
_cell.angle_alpha   90.00
_cell.angle_beta   90.00
_cell.angle_gamma   90.00
#
_symmetry.space_group_name_H-M   'P 1'
#
loop_
_entity.id
_entity.type
_entity.pdbx_description
1 polymer ?
#
loop_
_entity_poly.entity_id
_entity_poly.type
_entity_poly.pdbx_seq_one_letter_code
_entity_poly.pdbx_strand_id
1 'polypeptide(L)'
;RRAAEKAGRPVCATSDAHYMFAEDQRNRDILLSNWEKPGKIESHPPVYIRTTQEMLDEFSYLPRDKAIEIVVTNTRKIAEQCEVLKPLAEEWKSYNPKIAGADDKLVKMCYDNAHAIYGDPLPKIVEDRLTLELTPIIKHGYGVLYYIAHKLVKHSNDRGYLVGSRGSVGSSFVATMSGITEVNPLPPH
;
A
#
# COMPACT_ATOMS: atom_id res chain seq x y z
N ARG A 1 4.32 30.85 10.85
CA ARG A 1 4.35 31.27 12.24
C ARG A 1 3.36 32.41 12.49
N ARG A 2 3.51 33.59 11.86
CA ARG A 2 2.60 34.77 12.06
C ARG A 2 1.11 34.41 11.85
N ALA A 3 0.79 33.56 10.89
CA ALA A 3 -0.60 33.12 10.65
C ALA A 3 -1.13 32.26 11.81
N ALA A 4 -0.33 31.37 12.34
CA ALA A 4 -0.71 30.52 13.46
C ALA A 4 -0.85 31.32 14.77
N GLU A 5 0.07 32.28 15.02
CA GLU A 5 -0.02 33.22 16.14
C GLU A 5 -1.35 34.03 16.07
N LYS A 6 -1.70 34.54 14.88
CA LYS A 6 -2.98 35.25 14.64
C LYS A 6 -4.19 34.34 14.89
N ALA A 7 -4.08 33.05 14.58
CA ALA A 7 -5.16 32.08 14.75
C ALA A 7 -5.17 31.42 16.14
N GLY A 8 -4.25 31.79 17.04
CA GLY A 8 -4.12 31.16 18.37
C GLY A 8 -3.81 29.66 18.30
N ARG A 9 -3.08 29.21 17.27
CA ARG A 9 -2.74 27.81 17.07
C ARG A 9 -1.26 27.52 17.32
N PRO A 10 -0.92 26.36 17.93
CA PRO A 10 0.47 25.99 18.10
C PRO A 10 1.16 25.75 16.74
N VAL A 11 2.46 26.01 16.70
CA VAL A 11 3.32 25.72 15.55
C VAL A 11 4.22 24.57 15.92
N CYS A 12 4.33 23.57 15.06
CA CYS A 12 5.27 22.46 15.18
C CYS A 12 6.25 22.45 14.01
N ALA A 13 7.49 22.09 14.30
CA ALA A 13 8.49 21.79 13.30
C ALA A 13 8.38 20.30 12.91
N THR A 14 8.40 20.02 11.60
CA THR A 14 8.44 18.67 11.04
C THR A 14 9.59 18.54 10.06
N SER A 15 10.22 17.39 9.95
CA SER A 15 11.34 17.13 9.04
C SER A 15 10.92 16.76 7.63
N ASP A 16 9.65 16.41 7.41
CA ASP A 16 9.16 15.82 6.14
C ASP A 16 10.04 14.66 5.66
N ALA A 17 10.43 13.77 6.59
CA ALA A 17 11.41 12.71 6.33
C ALA A 17 10.88 11.68 5.33
N HIS A 18 11.66 11.44 4.27
CA HIS A 18 11.38 10.46 3.23
C HIS A 18 12.43 9.34 3.14
N TYR A 19 13.57 9.49 3.80
CA TYR A 19 14.64 8.50 3.88
C TYR A 19 15.39 8.61 5.21
N MET A 20 16.23 7.63 5.51
CA MET A 20 16.80 7.46 6.84
C MET A 20 18.08 8.28 7.04
N PHE A 21 19.02 8.23 6.12
CA PHE A 21 20.35 8.80 6.26
C PHE A 21 20.59 9.91 5.25
N ALA A 22 21.37 10.93 5.61
CA ALA A 22 21.65 12.09 4.75
C ALA A 22 22.27 11.68 3.39
N GLU A 23 23.09 10.64 3.35
CA GLU A 23 23.72 10.10 2.14
C GLU A 23 22.71 9.49 1.15
N ASP A 24 21.51 9.12 1.58
CA ASP A 24 20.44 8.59 0.73
C ASP A 24 19.76 9.65 -0.14
N GLN A 25 20.11 10.91 0.02
CA GLN A 25 19.65 12.02 -0.83
C GLN A 25 19.78 11.69 -2.32
N ARG A 26 20.95 11.17 -2.71
CA ARG A 26 21.23 10.82 -4.10
C ARG A 26 20.26 9.76 -4.63
N ASN A 27 19.93 8.76 -3.83
CA ASN A 27 18.98 7.71 -4.22
C ASN A 27 17.59 8.29 -4.45
N ARG A 28 17.15 9.21 -3.60
CA ARG A 28 15.89 9.93 -3.76
C ARG A 28 15.88 10.79 -5.02
N ASP A 29 16.94 11.53 -5.29
CA ASP A 29 17.05 12.38 -6.49
C ASP A 29 16.95 11.55 -7.77
N ILE A 30 17.57 10.36 -7.80
CA ILE A 30 17.44 9.42 -8.92
C ILE A 30 15.99 8.96 -9.09
N LEU A 31 15.29 8.60 -8.00
CA LEU A 31 13.89 8.22 -8.07
C LEU A 31 12.99 9.34 -8.57
N LEU A 32 13.21 10.56 -8.09
CA LEU A 32 12.43 11.74 -8.49
C LEU A 32 12.70 12.16 -9.92
N SER A 33 13.90 11.93 -10.46
CA SER A 33 14.25 12.27 -11.84
C SER A 33 13.34 11.62 -12.88
N ASN A 34 12.71 10.50 -12.56
CA ASN A 34 11.72 9.85 -13.43
C ASN A 34 10.39 10.62 -13.54
N TRP A 35 10.11 11.52 -12.61
CA TRP A 35 8.88 12.32 -12.56
C TRP A 35 9.08 13.74 -13.06
N GLU A 36 10.34 14.16 -13.21
CA GLU A 36 10.71 15.49 -13.66
C GLU A 36 10.97 15.51 -15.18
N LYS A 37 10.82 16.70 -15.77
CA LYS A 37 11.14 16.86 -17.19
C LYS A 37 12.64 16.66 -17.42
N PRO A 38 13.06 15.98 -18.49
CA PRO A 38 14.47 15.79 -18.81
C PRO A 38 15.25 17.12 -18.79
N GLY A 39 16.34 17.16 -18.03
CA GLY A 39 17.21 18.33 -17.90
C GLY A 39 16.92 19.26 -16.72
N LYS A 40 15.92 18.98 -15.89
CA LYS A 40 15.66 19.68 -14.64
C LYS A 40 15.88 18.75 -13.45
N ILE A 41 17.11 18.49 -13.09
CA ILE A 41 17.45 17.96 -11.77
C ILE A 41 17.58 19.18 -10.87
N GLU A 42 16.48 19.62 -10.27
CA GLU A 42 16.54 20.61 -9.20
C GLU A 42 17.07 19.91 -7.94
N SER A 43 18.00 20.54 -7.25
CA SER A 43 18.47 20.09 -5.95
C SER A 43 17.30 20.14 -4.95
N HIS A 44 16.82 18.98 -4.53
CA HIS A 44 15.78 18.92 -3.51
C HIS A 44 16.37 19.17 -2.11
N PRO A 45 15.60 19.77 -1.20
CA PRO A 45 16.06 19.93 0.17
C PRO A 45 16.27 18.56 0.82
N PRO A 46 17.25 18.42 1.72
CA PRO A 46 17.50 17.16 2.42
C PRO A 46 16.35 16.85 3.38
N VAL A 47 15.65 15.71 3.14
CA VAL A 47 14.46 15.28 3.89
C VAL A 47 14.68 13.91 4.55
N TYR A 48 15.79 13.79 5.27
CA TYR A 48 16.13 12.59 6.06
C TYR A 48 15.60 12.68 7.50
N ILE A 49 15.63 11.55 8.21
CA ILE A 49 15.24 11.50 9.63
C ILE A 49 16.28 12.25 10.46
N ARG A 50 15.86 13.33 11.09
CA ARG A 50 16.70 14.15 11.95
C ARG A 50 16.48 13.84 13.43
N THR A 51 17.56 13.84 14.19
CA THR A 51 17.51 13.85 15.65
C THR A 51 16.94 15.18 16.16
N THR A 52 16.55 15.22 17.43
CA THR A 52 16.09 16.47 18.07
C THR A 52 17.14 17.58 17.99
N GLN A 53 18.43 17.24 18.14
CA GLN A 53 19.49 18.24 18.06
C GLN A 53 19.63 18.79 16.64
N GLU A 54 19.67 17.94 15.63
CA GLU A 54 19.70 18.37 14.24
C GLU A 54 18.49 19.24 13.87
N MET A 55 17.30 18.89 14.35
CA MET A 55 16.12 19.73 14.17
C MET A 55 16.29 21.10 14.83
N LEU A 56 16.85 21.16 16.04
CA LEU A 56 17.12 22.44 16.72
C LEU A 56 18.16 23.27 15.99
N ASP A 57 19.16 22.65 15.37
CA ASP A 57 20.20 23.30 14.58
C ASP A 57 19.64 23.90 13.28
N GLU A 58 18.73 23.18 12.60
CA GLU A 58 17.99 23.72 11.44
C GLU A 58 17.20 24.99 11.77
N PHE A 59 16.69 25.12 13.00
CA PHE A 59 15.96 26.29 13.47
C PHE A 59 16.83 27.30 14.25
N SER A 60 18.16 27.25 14.11
CA SER A 60 19.11 28.13 14.80
C SER A 60 18.93 29.60 14.48
N TYR A 61 18.27 29.95 13.38
CA TYR A 61 17.89 31.32 13.02
C TYR A 61 16.77 31.91 13.91
N LEU A 62 16.15 31.11 14.77
CA LEU A 62 15.17 31.54 15.76
C LEU A 62 15.86 31.70 17.14
N PRO A 63 15.30 32.52 18.04
CA PRO A 63 15.66 32.47 19.45
C PRO A 63 15.55 31.06 20.01
N ARG A 64 16.49 30.62 20.84
CA ARG A 64 16.61 29.25 21.33
C ARG A 64 15.33 28.74 22.02
N ASP A 65 14.69 29.58 22.81
CA ASP A 65 13.42 29.28 23.48
C ASP A 65 12.30 28.95 22.46
N LYS A 66 12.27 29.70 21.36
CA LYS A 66 11.31 29.52 20.28
C LYS A 66 11.60 28.27 19.44
N ALA A 67 12.86 27.95 19.19
CA ALA A 67 13.24 26.71 18.54
C ALA A 67 12.80 25.50 19.39
N ILE A 68 13.07 25.51 20.69
CA ILE A 68 12.62 24.47 21.63
C ILE A 68 11.09 24.38 21.68
N GLU A 69 10.39 25.52 21.67
CA GLU A 69 8.92 25.52 21.66
C GLU A 69 8.35 24.76 20.48
N ILE A 70 8.83 25.04 19.25
CA ILE A 70 8.26 24.45 18.01
C ILE A 70 8.77 23.02 17.73
N VAL A 71 10.02 22.71 18.10
CA VAL A 71 10.64 21.41 17.83
C VAL A 71 10.25 20.38 18.90
N VAL A 72 10.21 20.78 20.17
CA VAL A 72 10.05 19.85 21.30
C VAL A 72 8.72 20.02 22.00
N THR A 73 8.44 21.24 22.50
CA THR A 73 7.32 21.45 23.41
C THR A 73 5.97 21.26 22.73
N ASN A 74 5.78 21.89 21.59
CA ASN A 74 4.49 21.84 20.88
C ASN A 74 4.25 20.47 20.22
N THR A 75 5.28 19.80 19.74
CA THR A 75 5.15 18.42 19.21
C THR A 75 4.67 17.47 20.28
N ARG A 76 5.24 17.54 21.49
CA ARG A 76 4.80 16.73 22.63
C ARG A 76 3.38 17.05 23.07
N LYS A 77 3.05 18.34 23.21
CA LYS A 77 1.69 18.77 23.57
C LYS A 77 0.62 18.26 22.60
N ILE A 78 0.92 18.23 21.31
CA ILE A 78 -0.01 17.68 20.31
C ILE A 78 -0.12 16.15 20.45
N ALA A 79 1.01 15.45 20.61
CA ALA A 79 1.01 14.00 20.81
C ALA A 79 0.23 13.60 22.07
N GLU A 80 0.37 14.34 23.18
CA GLU A 80 -0.35 14.11 24.43
C GLU A 80 -1.88 14.34 24.33
N GLN A 81 -2.33 15.08 23.33
CA GLN A 81 -3.77 15.26 23.06
C GLN A 81 -4.37 14.14 22.20
N CYS A 82 -3.53 13.27 21.64
CA CYS A 82 -4.00 12.15 20.83
C CYS A 82 -4.50 11.01 21.73
N GLU A 83 -5.69 10.54 21.46
CA GLU A 83 -6.29 9.39 22.13
C GLU A 83 -6.33 8.18 21.20
N VAL A 84 -6.25 6.98 21.79
CA VAL A 84 -6.44 5.75 21.02
C VAL A 84 -7.94 5.56 20.79
N LEU A 85 -8.37 5.83 19.56
CA LEU A 85 -9.74 5.61 19.15
C LEU A 85 -9.85 4.31 18.36
N LYS A 86 -10.90 3.55 18.64
CA LYS A 86 -11.30 2.40 17.82
C LYS A 86 -12.35 2.89 16.82
N PRO A 87 -11.99 3.13 15.56
CA PRO A 87 -12.92 3.69 14.56
C PRO A 87 -14.02 2.72 14.19
N LEU A 88 -13.81 1.42 14.43
CA LEU A 88 -14.80 0.35 14.19
C LEU A 88 -15.09 -0.38 15.50
N ALA A 89 -16.30 -0.85 15.66
CA ALA A 89 -16.68 -1.72 16.77
C ALA A 89 -15.84 -3.02 16.74
N GLU A 90 -15.58 -3.62 17.91
CA GLU A 90 -14.69 -4.80 18.00
C GLU A 90 -15.20 -6.00 17.21
N GLU A 91 -16.51 -6.13 17.03
CA GLU A 91 -17.18 -7.15 16.21
C GLU A 91 -16.95 -6.96 14.70
N TRP A 92 -16.46 -5.80 14.26
CA TRP A 92 -16.29 -5.46 12.84
C TRP A 92 -14.88 -5.76 12.31
N LYS A 93 -14.29 -6.85 12.75
CA LYS A 93 -12.92 -7.24 12.34
C LYS A 93 -12.79 -7.55 10.86
N SER A 94 -13.80 -8.17 10.26
CA SER A 94 -13.97 -8.28 8.79
C SER A 94 -15.41 -8.63 8.48
N TYR A 95 -16.02 -7.91 7.55
CA TYR A 95 -17.42 -8.14 7.16
C TYR A 95 -17.47 -8.69 5.73
N ASN A 96 -17.02 -9.94 5.58
CA ASN A 96 -17.12 -10.61 4.29
C ASN A 96 -18.54 -11.15 4.07
N PRO A 97 -19.15 -10.91 2.90
CA PRO A 97 -20.46 -11.47 2.58
C PRO A 97 -20.39 -13.00 2.58
N LYS A 98 -21.52 -13.67 2.82
CA LYS A 98 -21.60 -15.14 2.78
C LYS A 98 -22.30 -15.58 1.52
N ILE A 99 -21.62 -16.33 0.68
CA ILE A 99 -22.17 -16.98 -0.51
C ILE A 99 -21.87 -18.47 -0.40
N ALA A 100 -22.92 -19.29 -0.35
CA ALA A 100 -22.78 -20.74 -0.19
C ALA A 100 -21.94 -21.34 -1.34
N GLY A 101 -20.93 -22.13 -0.96
CA GLY A 101 -20.03 -22.80 -1.89
C GLY A 101 -19.11 -21.86 -2.68
N ALA A 102 -18.89 -20.62 -2.23
CA ALA A 102 -18.00 -19.69 -2.94
C ALA A 102 -16.56 -20.20 -2.98
N ASP A 103 -16.08 -20.73 -1.86
CA ASP A 103 -14.72 -21.26 -1.73
C ASP A 103 -14.48 -22.44 -2.67
N ASP A 104 -15.41 -23.44 -2.65
CA ASP A 104 -15.32 -24.61 -3.52
C ASP A 104 -15.36 -24.23 -5.01
N LYS A 105 -16.22 -23.26 -5.36
CA LYS A 105 -16.31 -22.74 -6.73
C LYS A 105 -15.04 -22.04 -7.15
N LEU A 106 -14.40 -21.25 -6.26
CA LEU A 106 -13.13 -20.61 -6.54
C LEU A 106 -12.04 -21.63 -6.77
N VAL A 107 -11.89 -22.61 -5.86
CA VAL A 107 -10.89 -23.68 -5.98
C VAL A 107 -11.07 -24.44 -7.28
N LYS A 108 -12.29 -24.92 -7.54
CA LYS A 108 -12.58 -25.64 -8.76
C LYS A 108 -12.25 -24.85 -10.02
N MET A 109 -12.66 -23.58 -10.08
CA MET A 109 -12.40 -22.69 -11.22
C MET A 109 -10.89 -22.50 -11.46
N CYS A 110 -10.12 -22.31 -10.39
CA CYS A 110 -8.68 -22.13 -10.51
C CYS A 110 -7.99 -23.39 -11.06
N TYR A 111 -8.35 -24.56 -10.58
CA TYR A 111 -7.78 -25.82 -11.07
C TYR A 111 -8.26 -26.15 -12.48
N ASP A 112 -9.56 -25.98 -12.80
CA ASP A 112 -10.08 -26.20 -14.15
C ASP A 112 -9.33 -25.33 -15.19
N ASN A 113 -9.13 -24.04 -14.89
CA ASN A 113 -8.41 -23.12 -15.77
C ASN A 113 -6.90 -23.44 -15.82
N ALA A 114 -6.29 -23.81 -14.69
CA ALA A 114 -4.90 -24.22 -14.68
C ALA A 114 -4.67 -25.47 -15.55
N HIS A 115 -5.50 -26.49 -15.44
CA HIS A 115 -5.42 -27.67 -16.30
C HIS A 115 -5.65 -27.34 -17.78
N ALA A 116 -6.59 -26.44 -18.09
CA ALA A 116 -6.85 -26.01 -19.46
C ALA A 116 -5.65 -25.28 -20.11
N ILE A 117 -4.87 -24.54 -19.30
CA ILE A 117 -3.73 -23.73 -19.79
C ILE A 117 -2.42 -24.53 -19.76
N TYR A 118 -2.17 -25.28 -18.69
CA TYR A 118 -0.88 -25.92 -18.40
C TYR A 118 -0.88 -27.43 -18.59
N GLY A 119 -2.06 -28.05 -18.82
CA GLY A 119 -2.19 -29.48 -19.05
C GLY A 119 -2.40 -30.32 -17.78
N ASP A 120 -2.36 -31.63 -17.93
CA ASP A 120 -2.49 -32.64 -16.87
C ASP A 120 -1.40 -33.69 -17.04
N PRO A 121 -0.50 -33.92 -16.06
CA PRO A 121 -0.46 -33.27 -14.75
C PRO A 121 -0.01 -31.79 -14.81
N LEU A 122 -0.41 -31.02 -13.80
CA LEU A 122 0.07 -29.62 -13.67
C LEU A 122 1.58 -29.56 -13.44
N PRO A 123 2.28 -28.59 -14.05
CA PRO A 123 3.66 -28.31 -13.67
C PRO A 123 3.77 -27.96 -12.18
N LYS A 124 4.82 -28.45 -11.52
CA LYS A 124 5.00 -28.27 -10.08
C LYS A 124 4.92 -26.81 -9.64
N ILE A 125 5.50 -25.88 -10.41
CA ILE A 125 5.46 -24.44 -10.11
C ILE A 125 4.02 -23.88 -10.08
N VAL A 126 3.14 -24.38 -10.93
CA VAL A 126 1.72 -23.99 -11.00
C VAL A 126 0.96 -24.53 -9.79
N GLU A 127 1.14 -25.82 -9.47
CA GLU A 127 0.48 -26.44 -8.33
C GLU A 127 0.93 -25.87 -7.00
N ASP A 128 2.25 -25.70 -6.80
CA ASP A 128 2.82 -25.08 -5.61
C ASP A 128 2.28 -23.66 -5.43
N ARG A 129 2.17 -22.89 -6.51
CA ARG A 129 1.67 -21.52 -6.44
C ARG A 129 0.17 -21.45 -6.14
N LEU A 130 -0.65 -22.29 -6.74
CA LEU A 130 -2.07 -22.39 -6.39
C LEU A 130 -2.27 -22.77 -4.92
N THR A 131 -1.55 -23.75 -4.44
CA THR A 131 -1.61 -24.17 -3.05
C THR A 131 -1.20 -23.06 -2.09
N LEU A 132 -0.09 -22.37 -2.41
CA LEU A 132 0.44 -21.26 -1.62
C LEU A 132 -0.58 -20.12 -1.47
N GLU A 133 -1.30 -19.78 -2.53
CA GLU A 133 -2.26 -18.67 -2.50
C GLU A 133 -3.65 -19.10 -2.03
N LEU A 134 -4.21 -20.23 -2.51
CA LEU A 134 -5.55 -20.66 -2.14
C LEU A 134 -5.68 -20.97 -0.65
N THR A 135 -4.65 -21.60 -0.05
CA THR A 135 -4.70 -21.99 1.35
C THR A 135 -4.99 -20.81 2.30
N PRO A 136 -4.23 -19.70 2.28
CA PRO A 136 -4.54 -18.55 3.12
C PRO A 136 -5.82 -17.82 2.69
N ILE A 137 -6.13 -17.74 1.39
CA ILE A 137 -7.36 -17.09 0.90
C ILE A 137 -8.59 -17.76 1.52
N ILE A 138 -8.67 -19.09 1.47
CA ILE A 138 -9.79 -19.85 2.04
C ILE A 138 -9.76 -19.80 3.57
N LYS A 139 -8.60 -20.05 4.19
CA LYS A 139 -8.44 -20.05 5.65
C LYS A 139 -8.90 -18.75 6.29
N HIS A 140 -8.66 -17.62 5.65
CA HIS A 140 -9.03 -16.30 6.17
C HIS A 140 -10.38 -15.78 5.66
N GLY A 141 -11.15 -16.61 4.91
CA GLY A 141 -12.49 -16.27 4.44
C GLY A 141 -12.53 -15.23 3.31
N TYR A 142 -11.46 -15.14 2.52
CA TYR A 142 -11.41 -14.22 1.37
C TYR A 142 -11.88 -14.84 0.06
N GLY A 143 -12.15 -16.15 0.01
CA GLY A 143 -12.59 -16.84 -1.21
C GLY A 143 -13.85 -16.24 -1.81
N VAL A 144 -14.80 -15.83 -0.98
CA VAL A 144 -16.02 -15.15 -1.42
C VAL A 144 -15.74 -13.84 -2.15
N LEU A 145 -14.70 -13.07 -1.75
CA LEU A 145 -14.33 -11.81 -2.40
C LEU A 145 -13.76 -12.06 -3.80
N TYR A 146 -12.89 -13.07 -3.93
CA TYR A 146 -12.40 -13.52 -5.25
C TYR A 146 -13.55 -13.99 -6.15
N TYR A 147 -14.49 -14.76 -5.60
CA TYR A 147 -15.65 -15.24 -6.36
C TYR A 147 -16.56 -14.08 -6.82
N ILE A 148 -16.78 -13.06 -6.00
CA ILE A 148 -17.53 -11.86 -6.38
C ILE A 148 -16.78 -11.08 -7.45
N ALA A 149 -15.47 -10.86 -7.27
CA ALA A 149 -14.63 -10.16 -8.25
C ALA A 149 -14.66 -10.87 -9.61
N HIS A 150 -14.49 -12.20 -9.64
CA HIS A 150 -14.67 -13.00 -10.86
C HIS A 150 -16.01 -12.72 -11.54
N LYS A 151 -17.13 -12.77 -10.79
CA LYS A 151 -18.46 -12.52 -11.35
C LYS A 151 -18.61 -11.13 -11.95
N LEU A 152 -18.05 -10.12 -11.29
CA LEU A 152 -18.09 -8.74 -11.77
C LEU A 152 -17.28 -8.56 -13.05
N VAL A 153 -16.04 -9.08 -13.08
CA VAL A 153 -15.18 -9.02 -14.25
C VAL A 153 -15.82 -9.78 -15.43
N LYS A 154 -16.27 -11.02 -15.18
CA LYS A 154 -16.95 -11.80 -16.20
C LYS A 154 -18.17 -11.06 -16.76
N HIS A 155 -19.00 -10.48 -15.91
CA HIS A 155 -20.17 -9.72 -16.32
C HIS A 155 -19.82 -8.52 -17.23
N SER A 156 -18.71 -7.81 -16.94
CA SER A 156 -18.24 -6.73 -17.79
C SER A 156 -17.75 -7.24 -19.15
N ASN A 157 -16.91 -8.30 -19.12
CA ASN A 157 -16.34 -8.88 -20.33
C ASN A 157 -17.43 -9.46 -21.26
N ASP A 158 -18.42 -10.15 -20.70
CA ASP A 158 -19.56 -10.71 -21.45
C ASP A 158 -20.39 -9.61 -22.17
N ARG A 159 -20.24 -8.34 -21.74
CA ARG A 159 -20.86 -7.16 -22.37
C ARG A 159 -19.91 -6.39 -23.30
N GLY A 160 -18.70 -6.89 -23.52
CA GLY A 160 -17.69 -6.24 -24.36
C GLY A 160 -16.94 -5.07 -23.70
N TYR A 161 -17.06 -4.93 -22.38
CA TYR A 161 -16.28 -3.94 -21.65
C TYR A 161 -15.00 -4.57 -21.09
N LEU A 162 -13.86 -3.95 -21.41
CA LEU A 162 -12.56 -4.40 -20.90
C LEU A 162 -12.41 -4.05 -19.42
N VAL A 163 -11.85 -4.99 -18.67
CA VAL A 163 -11.48 -4.80 -17.27
C VAL A 163 -9.98 -5.02 -17.14
N GLY A 164 -9.26 -3.99 -16.70
CA GLY A 164 -7.83 -4.08 -16.41
C GLY A 164 -7.57 -4.21 -14.92
N SER A 165 -6.52 -4.92 -14.55
CA SER A 165 -6.08 -5.03 -13.16
C SER A 165 -5.28 -3.80 -12.73
N ARG A 166 -5.39 -3.44 -11.45
CA ARG A 166 -4.62 -2.36 -10.84
C ARG A 166 -4.11 -2.78 -9.45
N GLY A 167 -2.86 -2.47 -9.17
CA GLY A 167 -2.24 -2.77 -7.88
C GLY A 167 -1.83 -4.24 -7.75
N SER A 168 -1.81 -4.74 -6.52
CA SER A 168 -1.29 -6.07 -6.17
C SER A 168 -2.08 -7.26 -6.73
N VAL A 169 -3.29 -7.05 -7.25
CA VAL A 169 -4.07 -8.13 -7.87
C VAL A 169 -3.34 -8.77 -9.06
N GLY A 170 -2.52 -7.99 -9.79
CA GLY A 170 -1.69 -8.49 -10.89
C GLY A 170 -0.56 -9.44 -10.46
N SER A 171 -0.28 -9.57 -9.17
CA SER A 171 0.70 -10.52 -8.62
C SER A 171 0.05 -11.77 -8.00
N SER A 172 -1.28 -11.89 -8.05
CA SER A 172 -2.02 -13.06 -7.57
C SER A 172 -2.30 -14.05 -8.71
N PHE A 173 -1.72 -15.22 -8.62
CA PHE A 173 -1.98 -16.31 -9.58
C PHE A 173 -3.40 -16.86 -9.47
N VAL A 174 -3.97 -16.88 -8.28
CA VAL A 174 -5.39 -17.20 -8.07
C VAL A 174 -6.29 -16.19 -8.78
N ALA A 175 -5.95 -14.90 -8.80
CA ALA A 175 -6.69 -13.90 -9.56
C ALA A 175 -6.63 -14.15 -11.08
N THR A 176 -5.48 -14.59 -11.60
CA THR A 176 -5.32 -15.01 -13.00
C THR A 176 -6.15 -16.23 -13.30
N MET A 177 -6.01 -17.28 -12.49
CA MET A 177 -6.73 -18.55 -12.71
C MET A 177 -8.24 -18.45 -12.47
N SER A 178 -8.68 -17.47 -11.71
CA SER A 178 -10.11 -17.16 -11.55
C SER A 178 -10.66 -16.17 -12.57
N GLY A 179 -9.86 -15.69 -13.53
CA GLY A 179 -10.28 -14.76 -14.57
C GLY A 179 -10.60 -13.35 -14.07
N ILE A 180 -9.99 -12.93 -12.95
CA ILE A 180 -10.08 -11.56 -12.43
C ILE A 180 -9.09 -10.64 -13.14
N THR A 181 -7.92 -11.18 -13.50
CA THR A 181 -6.87 -10.47 -14.23
C THR A 181 -6.27 -11.35 -15.32
N GLU A 182 -5.78 -10.74 -16.37
CA GLU A 182 -5.03 -11.38 -17.46
C GLU A 182 -3.52 -11.48 -17.19
N VAL A 183 -3.04 -10.81 -16.14
CA VAL A 183 -1.61 -10.79 -15.79
C VAL A 183 -1.21 -12.13 -15.18
N ASN A 184 -0.19 -12.75 -15.77
CA ASN A 184 0.38 -14.00 -15.24
C ASN A 184 1.63 -13.68 -14.38
N PRO A 185 1.59 -13.89 -13.05
CA PRO A 185 2.72 -13.57 -12.17
C PRO A 185 3.76 -14.69 -12.07
N LEU A 186 3.62 -15.77 -12.83
CA LEU A 186 4.62 -16.85 -12.83
C LEU A 186 5.83 -16.48 -13.70
N PRO A 187 7.07 -16.93 -13.34
CA PRO A 187 8.23 -16.79 -14.22
C PRO A 187 7.99 -17.48 -15.60
N PRO A 188 8.68 -17.01 -16.66
CA PRO A 188 9.82 -16.13 -16.68
C PRO A 188 9.42 -14.66 -16.89
N HIS A 189 9.43 -13.87 -15.86
CA HIS A 189 9.22 -12.42 -15.94
C HIS A 189 10.32 -11.71 -15.16
#